data_43e535de556bedadba909157cfbbe97b
#
_entry.id   43e535de556bedadba909157cfbbe97b
#
_cell.length_a   1.000
_cell.length_b   1.000
_cell.length_c   1.000
_cell.angle_alpha   90.00
_cell.angle_beta   90.00
_cell.angle_gamma   90.00
#
_symmetry.space_group_name_H-M   'P 1'
#
loop_
_entity.id
_entity.type
_entity.pdbx_description
1 polymer ?
#
loop_
_entity_poly.entity_id
_entity_poly.type
_entity_poly.pdbx_seq_one_letter_code
_entity_poly.pdbx_strand_id
1 'polypeptide(L)'
;QIVSPEVRRQALKIVYDLFHMDMRKQEPSEAELKLRKTVESVVDDVICNGDIMCNIMDIKSYDDYIYYHSIHVGILSVVVGARLGLPHDELCQLAAAALLHDIGKRFIDHDIVRGGKAHRSEEEQEVYRSHPKIGAEYLRETCRFSADVYEGIMEHHECYNGEGYPLGKKGGEIHLFARIIRIADCYDAKVSAFPAQKSLSP
;
A
#
# COMPACT_ATOMS: atom_id res chain seq x y z
N GLN A 1 15.51 5.61 -13.81
CA GLN A 1 14.36 4.95 -13.15
C GLN A 1 14.87 4.27 -11.89
N ILE A 2 14.28 4.53 -10.74
CA ILE A 2 14.72 3.98 -9.44
C ILE A 2 14.53 2.46 -9.41
N VAL A 3 13.42 1.98 -9.94
CA VAL A 3 13.08 0.57 -10.04
C VAL A 3 13.00 0.20 -11.51
N SER A 4 13.66 -0.88 -11.88
CA SER A 4 13.72 -1.35 -13.26
C SER A 4 12.33 -1.70 -13.81
N PRO A 5 12.09 -1.57 -15.13
CA PRO A 5 10.79 -1.92 -15.72
C PRO A 5 10.40 -3.37 -15.48
N GLU A 6 11.37 -4.26 -15.36
CA GLU A 6 11.14 -5.69 -15.10
C GLU A 6 10.62 -5.89 -13.67
N VAL A 7 11.29 -5.31 -12.66
CA VAL A 7 10.89 -5.40 -11.26
C VAL A 7 9.52 -4.76 -11.04
N ARG A 8 9.23 -3.63 -11.73
CA ARG A 8 7.88 -3.02 -11.68
C ARG A 8 6.79 -3.95 -12.23
N ARG A 9 7.04 -4.62 -13.36
CA ARG A 9 6.08 -5.59 -13.92
C ARG A 9 5.85 -6.76 -12.97
N GLN A 10 6.90 -7.26 -12.33
CA GLN A 10 6.79 -8.32 -11.33
C GLN A 10 6.00 -7.86 -10.12
N ALA A 11 6.26 -6.65 -9.59
CA ALA A 11 5.52 -6.07 -8.48
C ALA A 11 4.04 -5.87 -8.84
N LEU A 12 3.74 -5.36 -10.05
CA LEU A 12 2.37 -5.19 -10.53
C LEU A 12 1.63 -6.53 -10.58
N LYS A 13 2.29 -7.55 -11.15
CA LYS A 13 1.70 -8.88 -11.26
C LYS A 13 1.43 -9.49 -9.89
N ILE A 14 2.37 -9.43 -8.95
CA ILE A 14 2.17 -10.03 -7.64
C ILE A 14 1.10 -9.29 -6.83
N VAL A 15 1.06 -7.96 -6.88
CA VAL A 15 0.01 -7.19 -6.22
C VAL A 15 -1.36 -7.53 -6.83
N TYR A 16 -1.46 -7.54 -8.16
CA TYR A 16 -2.69 -7.96 -8.85
C TYR A 16 -3.14 -9.36 -8.43
N ASP A 17 -2.23 -10.34 -8.47
CA ASP A 17 -2.51 -11.73 -8.09
C ASP A 17 -3.02 -11.79 -6.64
N LEU A 18 -2.36 -11.11 -5.69
CA LEU A 18 -2.75 -11.10 -4.28
C LEU A 18 -4.13 -10.45 -4.03
N PHE A 19 -4.48 -9.44 -4.82
CA PHE A 19 -5.81 -8.84 -4.73
C PHE A 19 -6.93 -9.73 -5.29
N HIS A 20 -6.62 -10.66 -6.21
CA HIS A 20 -7.61 -11.52 -6.86
C HIS A 20 -7.63 -12.97 -6.34
N MET A 21 -6.50 -13.46 -5.79
CA MET A 21 -6.40 -14.81 -5.25
C MET A 21 -7.03 -14.90 -3.86
N ASP A 22 -7.75 -15.98 -3.60
CA ASP A 22 -8.12 -16.33 -2.23
C ASP A 22 -6.97 -17.12 -1.59
N MET A 23 -6.13 -16.42 -0.83
CA MET A 23 -4.96 -16.99 -0.17
C MET A 23 -5.32 -18.04 0.89
N ARG A 24 -6.59 -18.11 1.33
CA ARG A 24 -7.08 -19.17 2.25
C ARG A 24 -7.19 -20.52 1.57
N LYS A 25 -7.25 -20.55 0.23
CA LYS A 25 -7.42 -21.77 -0.58
C LYS A 25 -6.13 -22.31 -1.18
N GLN A 26 -5.02 -21.61 -0.98
CA GLN A 26 -3.71 -22.01 -1.51
C GLN A 26 -2.72 -22.30 -0.37
N GLU A 27 -1.70 -23.09 -0.68
CA GLU A 27 -0.54 -23.21 0.20
C GLU A 27 0.08 -21.81 0.38
N PRO A 28 0.06 -21.23 1.60
CA PRO A 28 0.53 -19.86 1.86
C PRO A 28 1.96 -19.61 1.38
N SER A 29 2.73 -20.66 1.26
CA SER A 29 4.17 -20.62 0.97
C SER A 29 4.55 -20.08 -0.40
N GLU A 30 3.78 -20.34 -1.47
CA GLU A 30 4.20 -19.97 -2.83
C GLU A 30 3.95 -18.48 -3.12
N ALA A 31 2.77 -17.97 -2.78
CA ALA A 31 2.42 -16.55 -2.98
C ALA A 31 3.29 -15.65 -2.09
N GLU A 32 3.49 -16.04 -0.83
CA GLU A 32 4.35 -15.35 0.11
C GLU A 32 5.81 -15.35 -0.37
N LEU A 33 6.32 -16.47 -0.86
CA LEU A 33 7.68 -16.56 -1.39
C LEU A 33 7.88 -15.65 -2.62
N LYS A 34 6.90 -15.62 -3.54
CA LYS A 34 6.93 -14.72 -4.69
C LYS A 34 6.91 -13.25 -4.26
N LEU A 35 6.06 -12.91 -3.27
CA LEU A 35 6.02 -11.56 -2.72
C LEU A 35 7.37 -11.18 -2.10
N ARG A 36 7.96 -12.03 -1.25
CA ARG A 36 9.28 -11.77 -0.63
C ARG A 36 10.36 -11.49 -1.67
N LYS A 37 10.48 -12.32 -2.71
CA LYS A 37 11.44 -12.11 -3.80
C LYS A 37 11.21 -10.80 -4.55
N THR A 38 9.95 -10.46 -4.81
CA THR A 38 9.61 -9.20 -5.48
C THR A 38 9.96 -7.99 -4.62
N VAL A 39 9.66 -8.07 -3.32
CA VAL A 39 10.00 -7.02 -2.34
C VAL A 39 11.51 -6.82 -2.25
N GLU A 40 12.29 -7.90 -2.13
CA GLU A 40 13.76 -7.85 -2.14
C GLU A 40 14.28 -7.14 -3.40
N SER A 41 13.77 -7.52 -4.58
CA SER A 41 14.16 -6.88 -5.84
C SER A 41 13.81 -5.38 -5.89
N VAL A 42 12.67 -4.96 -5.33
CA VAL A 42 12.28 -3.54 -5.24
C VAL A 42 13.22 -2.79 -4.31
N VAL A 43 13.54 -3.37 -3.15
CA VAL A 43 14.44 -2.77 -2.16
C VAL A 43 15.85 -2.63 -2.74
N ASP A 44 16.38 -3.68 -3.36
CA ASP A 44 17.70 -3.67 -3.98
C ASP A 44 17.80 -2.61 -5.09
N ASP A 45 16.80 -2.54 -5.97
CA ASP A 45 16.75 -1.52 -7.02
C ASP A 45 16.73 -0.10 -6.43
N VAL A 46 15.97 0.14 -5.37
CA VAL A 46 15.89 1.44 -4.70
C VAL A 46 17.24 1.81 -4.05
N ILE A 47 17.88 0.86 -3.35
CA ILE A 47 19.16 1.10 -2.68
C ILE A 47 20.27 1.38 -3.72
N CYS A 48 20.30 0.61 -4.80
CA CYS A 48 21.35 0.74 -5.83
C CYS A 48 21.21 2.02 -6.67
N ASN A 49 20.00 2.52 -6.89
CA ASN A 49 19.75 3.62 -7.83
C ASN A 49 19.55 5.00 -7.18
N GLY A 50 19.83 5.16 -5.92
CA GLY A 50 19.84 6.34 -5.00
C GLY A 50 19.35 7.74 -5.42
N ASP A 51 19.25 8.06 -6.71
CA ASP A 51 18.74 9.33 -7.25
C ASP A 51 17.27 9.19 -7.71
N ILE A 52 16.41 9.92 -7.03
CA ILE A 52 14.97 9.74 -7.05
C ILE A 52 14.29 10.63 -8.10
N MET A 53 13.87 10.05 -9.22
CA MET A 53 12.75 10.56 -10.00
C MET A 53 11.76 9.41 -10.26
N CYS A 54 10.69 9.35 -9.48
CA CYS A 54 9.55 8.48 -9.78
C CYS A 54 8.84 9.03 -11.02
N ASN A 55 9.06 8.43 -12.18
CA ASN A 55 8.22 8.71 -13.32
C ASN A 55 6.83 8.13 -13.07
N ILE A 56 5.83 9.00 -13.05
CA ILE A 56 4.42 8.64 -13.00
C ILE A 56 4.13 7.80 -14.24
N MET A 57 3.59 6.59 -14.05
CA MET A 57 3.17 5.73 -15.15
C MET A 57 1.81 6.21 -15.69
N ASP A 58 1.60 6.10 -17.00
CA ASP A 58 0.30 6.35 -17.62
C ASP A 58 -0.74 5.33 -17.13
N ILE A 59 -1.66 5.78 -16.29
CA ILE A 59 -2.75 4.97 -15.73
C ILE A 59 -3.92 5.02 -16.70
N LYS A 60 -4.34 3.84 -17.20
CA LYS A 60 -5.37 3.76 -18.24
C LYS A 60 -6.79 3.53 -17.70
N SER A 61 -6.93 2.96 -16.50
CA SER A 61 -8.24 2.69 -15.89
C SER A 61 -8.18 2.88 -14.37
N TYR A 62 -9.38 3.00 -13.73
CA TYR A 62 -9.47 3.07 -12.27
C TYR A 62 -9.04 1.75 -11.61
N ASP A 63 -9.37 0.63 -12.23
CA ASP A 63 -9.03 -0.68 -11.67
C ASP A 63 -7.50 -0.91 -11.70
N ASP A 64 -6.80 -0.38 -12.71
CA ASP A 64 -5.34 -0.36 -12.74
C ASP A 64 -4.75 0.58 -11.69
N TYR A 65 -5.46 1.67 -11.33
CA TYR A 65 -4.97 2.68 -10.37
C TYR A 65 -4.60 2.06 -9.03
N ILE A 66 -5.43 1.18 -8.47
CA ILE A 66 -5.18 0.57 -7.15
C ILE A 66 -3.82 -0.15 -7.12
N TYR A 67 -3.48 -0.88 -8.19
CA TYR A 67 -2.22 -1.63 -8.25
C TYR A 67 -1.02 -0.72 -8.46
N TYR A 68 -1.13 0.26 -9.36
CA TYR A 68 -0.05 1.26 -9.57
C TYR A 68 0.18 2.09 -8.33
N HIS A 69 -0.88 2.52 -7.65
CA HIS A 69 -0.83 3.22 -6.38
C HIS A 69 -0.07 2.41 -5.33
N SER A 70 -0.43 1.14 -5.14
CA SER A 70 0.27 0.25 -4.19
C SER A 70 1.77 0.15 -4.49
N ILE A 71 2.16 0.06 -5.77
CA ILE A 71 3.57 0.01 -6.17
C ILE A 71 4.28 1.35 -5.88
N HIS A 72 3.65 2.47 -6.22
CA HIS A 72 4.23 3.80 -5.97
C HIS A 72 4.41 4.04 -4.47
N VAL A 73 3.40 3.74 -3.66
CA VAL A 73 3.48 3.82 -2.20
C VAL A 73 4.58 2.90 -1.67
N GLY A 74 4.71 1.69 -2.21
CA GLY A 74 5.78 0.76 -1.86
C GLY A 74 7.17 1.34 -2.12
N ILE A 75 7.42 1.82 -3.35
CA ILE A 75 8.71 2.42 -3.73
C ILE A 75 9.01 3.66 -2.88
N LEU A 76 8.06 4.58 -2.73
CA LEU A 76 8.22 5.78 -1.93
C LEU A 76 8.53 5.47 -0.47
N SER A 77 7.84 4.47 0.10
CA SER A 77 8.07 4.04 1.49
C SER A 77 9.49 3.50 1.69
N VAL A 78 9.98 2.67 0.75
CA VAL A 78 11.36 2.15 0.80
C VAL A 78 12.37 3.30 0.69
N VAL A 79 12.13 4.26 -0.19
CA VAL A 79 13.00 5.44 -0.31
C VAL A 79 13.08 6.21 1.00
N VAL A 80 11.94 6.48 1.63
CA VAL A 80 11.89 7.18 2.92
C VAL A 80 12.57 6.36 4.01
N GLY A 81 12.27 5.06 4.09
CA GLY A 81 12.88 4.14 5.06
C GLY A 81 14.41 4.07 4.93
N ALA A 82 14.93 3.97 3.70
CA ALA A 82 16.36 3.97 3.41
C ALA A 82 17.03 5.30 3.84
N ARG A 83 16.37 6.43 3.62
CA ARG A 83 16.87 7.75 4.09
C ARG A 83 16.82 7.91 5.61
N LEU A 84 15.94 7.19 6.29
CA LEU A 84 15.90 7.10 7.75
C LEU A 84 16.94 6.11 8.32
N GLY A 85 17.64 5.36 7.45
CA GLY A 85 18.68 4.41 7.86
C GLY A 85 18.13 3.06 8.31
N LEU A 86 16.92 2.68 7.90
CA LEU A 86 16.39 1.35 8.20
C LEU A 86 17.28 0.27 7.55
N PRO A 87 17.57 -0.83 8.28
CA PRO A 87 18.32 -1.95 7.73
C PRO A 87 17.53 -2.65 6.63
N HIS A 88 18.23 -3.39 5.75
CA HIS A 88 17.66 -4.06 4.59
C HIS A 88 16.42 -4.92 4.92
N ASP A 89 16.48 -5.71 5.98
CA ASP A 89 15.38 -6.58 6.39
C ASP A 89 14.12 -5.78 6.81
N GLU A 90 14.30 -4.65 7.49
CA GLU A 90 13.19 -3.74 7.82
C GLU A 90 12.65 -3.03 6.58
N LEU A 91 13.50 -2.69 5.61
CA LEU A 91 13.06 -2.14 4.32
C LEU A 91 12.22 -3.15 3.54
N CYS A 92 12.57 -4.44 3.56
CA CYS A 92 11.75 -5.49 2.95
C CYS A 92 10.40 -5.63 3.65
N GLN A 93 10.35 -5.56 4.97
CA GLN A 93 9.11 -5.60 5.73
C GLN A 93 8.24 -4.36 5.46
N LEU A 94 8.84 -3.16 5.44
CA LEU A 94 8.16 -1.92 5.10
C LEU A 94 7.60 -1.96 3.67
N ALA A 95 8.37 -2.47 2.71
CA ALA A 95 7.91 -2.63 1.33
C ALA A 95 6.73 -3.58 1.23
N ALA A 96 6.76 -4.72 1.95
CA ALA A 96 5.63 -5.66 1.99
C ALA A 96 4.37 -4.98 2.58
N ALA A 97 4.51 -4.27 3.71
CA ALA A 97 3.41 -3.53 4.32
C ALA A 97 2.84 -2.47 3.37
N ALA A 98 3.71 -1.70 2.70
CA ALA A 98 3.30 -0.64 1.80
C ALA A 98 2.65 -1.15 0.50
N LEU A 99 3.15 -2.25 -0.08
CA LEU A 99 2.53 -2.88 -1.26
C LEU A 99 1.14 -3.46 -0.96
N LEU A 100 0.90 -3.87 0.28
CA LEU A 100 -0.34 -4.54 0.70
C LEU A 100 -1.23 -3.67 1.60
N HIS A 101 -0.91 -2.38 1.81
CA HIS A 101 -1.63 -1.53 2.75
C HIS A 101 -3.15 -1.48 2.47
N ASP A 102 -3.51 -1.51 1.20
CA ASP A 102 -4.87 -1.41 0.69
C ASP A 102 -5.54 -2.77 0.39
N ILE A 103 -4.91 -3.91 0.71
CA ILE A 103 -5.43 -5.25 0.39
C ILE A 103 -6.84 -5.50 0.94
N GLY A 104 -7.21 -4.86 2.03
CA GLY A 104 -8.53 -4.96 2.62
C GLY A 104 -9.66 -4.40 1.74
N LYS A 105 -9.36 -3.51 0.79
CA LYS A 105 -10.35 -2.95 -0.15
C LYS A 105 -10.99 -4.01 -1.03
N ARG A 106 -10.32 -5.15 -1.25
CA ARG A 106 -10.88 -6.30 -1.98
C ARG A 106 -12.15 -6.90 -1.34
N PHE A 107 -12.37 -6.65 -0.05
CA PHE A 107 -13.50 -7.16 0.72
C PHE A 107 -14.62 -6.12 0.88
N ILE A 108 -14.46 -4.96 0.29
CA ILE A 108 -15.43 -3.87 0.29
C ILE A 108 -16.08 -3.80 -1.09
N ASP A 109 -17.37 -3.44 -1.09
CA ASP A 109 -18.10 -3.26 -2.34
C ASP A 109 -17.37 -2.28 -3.27
N HIS A 110 -17.27 -2.66 -4.53
CA HIS A 110 -16.55 -1.92 -5.55
C HIS A 110 -17.08 -0.48 -5.74
N ASP A 111 -18.40 -0.29 -5.61
CA ASP A 111 -19.01 1.04 -5.78
C ASP A 111 -18.65 1.95 -4.60
N ILE A 112 -18.55 1.39 -3.38
CA ILE A 112 -18.04 2.11 -2.21
C ILE A 112 -16.58 2.52 -2.41
N VAL A 113 -15.75 1.61 -2.92
CA VAL A 113 -14.32 1.91 -3.15
C VAL A 113 -14.16 3.00 -4.21
N ARG A 114 -14.91 2.94 -5.32
CA ARG A 114 -14.85 3.91 -6.44
C ARG A 114 -15.50 5.25 -6.13
N GLY A 115 -16.55 5.28 -5.32
CA GLY A 115 -17.41 6.44 -5.13
C GLY A 115 -16.73 7.71 -4.59
N GLY A 116 -15.51 7.60 -4.10
CA GLY A 116 -14.79 8.73 -3.51
C GLY A 116 -15.43 9.25 -2.22
N LYS A 117 -14.65 9.98 -1.41
CA LYS A 117 -15.10 10.45 -0.09
C LYS A 117 -16.34 11.35 -0.13
N ALA A 118 -16.47 12.18 -1.16
CA ALA A 118 -17.56 13.15 -1.26
C ALA A 118 -18.93 12.54 -1.59
N HIS A 119 -18.97 11.30 -2.06
CA HIS A 119 -20.18 10.63 -2.52
C HIS A 119 -20.62 9.46 -1.64
N ARG A 120 -19.84 9.14 -0.58
CA ARG A 120 -20.18 8.06 0.37
C ARG A 120 -21.10 8.58 1.45
N SER A 121 -22.13 7.77 1.80
CA SER A 121 -22.89 7.98 3.03
C SER A 121 -21.99 7.79 4.28
N GLU A 122 -22.50 8.12 5.47
CA GLU A 122 -21.74 7.89 6.71
C GLU A 122 -21.47 6.40 6.92
N GLU A 123 -22.45 5.54 6.65
CA GLU A 123 -22.32 4.08 6.75
C GLU A 123 -21.30 3.54 5.74
N GLU A 124 -21.37 3.98 4.50
CA GLU A 124 -20.37 3.61 3.46
C GLU A 124 -18.97 4.10 3.82
N GLN A 125 -18.87 5.26 4.45
CA GLN A 125 -17.59 5.78 4.92
C GLN A 125 -17.01 4.93 6.06
N GLU A 126 -17.84 4.41 6.98
CA GLU A 126 -17.39 3.47 8.02
C GLU A 126 -16.94 2.15 7.41
N VAL A 127 -17.71 1.60 6.46
CA VAL A 127 -17.32 0.40 5.72
C VAL A 127 -15.97 0.62 5.02
N TYR A 128 -15.80 1.75 4.33
CA TYR A 128 -14.51 2.06 3.68
C TYR A 128 -13.36 2.16 4.70
N ARG A 129 -13.59 2.79 5.86
CA ARG A 129 -12.57 2.94 6.92
C ARG A 129 -12.17 1.62 7.57
N SER A 130 -12.89 0.54 7.33
CA SER A 130 -12.57 -0.77 7.89
C SER A 130 -11.45 -1.50 7.14
N HIS A 131 -11.07 -1.06 5.89
CA HIS A 131 -10.11 -1.80 5.07
C HIS A 131 -8.72 -2.01 5.71
N PRO A 132 -8.15 -1.09 6.52
CA PRO A 132 -6.85 -1.36 7.13
C PRO A 132 -6.93 -2.54 8.10
N LYS A 133 -7.99 -2.58 8.91
CA LYS A 133 -8.24 -3.66 9.85
C LYS A 133 -8.49 -4.99 9.14
N ILE A 134 -9.41 -5.01 8.17
CA ILE A 134 -9.73 -6.22 7.41
C ILE A 134 -8.49 -6.75 6.68
N GLY A 135 -7.70 -5.86 6.07
CA GLY A 135 -6.48 -6.24 5.38
C GLY A 135 -5.43 -6.84 6.29
N ALA A 136 -5.16 -6.21 7.45
CA ALA A 136 -4.22 -6.72 8.43
C ALA A 136 -4.66 -8.08 9.02
N GLU A 137 -5.95 -8.24 9.33
CA GLU A 137 -6.51 -9.50 9.83
C GLU A 137 -6.41 -10.61 8.77
N TYR A 138 -6.79 -10.33 7.52
CA TYR A 138 -6.69 -11.27 6.41
C TYR A 138 -5.26 -11.78 6.21
N LEU A 139 -4.29 -10.87 6.20
CA LEU A 139 -2.89 -11.25 6.01
C LEU A 139 -2.33 -11.99 7.23
N ARG A 140 -2.79 -11.70 8.45
CA ARG A 140 -2.40 -12.44 9.65
C ARG A 140 -2.89 -13.89 9.63
N GLU A 141 -4.05 -14.13 9.02
CA GLU A 141 -4.59 -15.49 8.84
C GLU A 141 -3.89 -16.27 7.71
N THR A 142 -3.38 -15.58 6.68
CA THR A 142 -2.94 -16.21 5.42
C THR A 142 -1.44 -16.14 5.17
N CYS A 143 -0.71 -15.25 5.83
CA CYS A 143 0.73 -15.03 5.65
C CYS A 143 1.47 -15.02 6.98
N ARG A 144 2.78 -15.28 6.93
CA ARG A 144 3.68 -15.22 8.10
C ARG A 144 4.61 -14.02 8.00
N PHE A 145 4.06 -12.83 8.19
CA PHE A 145 4.84 -11.60 8.34
C PHE A 145 5.20 -11.32 9.80
N SER A 146 6.11 -10.36 10.03
CA SER A 146 6.35 -9.80 11.36
C SER A 146 5.15 -8.97 11.84
N ALA A 147 5.10 -8.70 13.14
CA ALA A 147 4.10 -7.80 13.72
C ALA A 147 4.12 -6.41 13.06
N ASP A 148 5.32 -5.91 12.74
CA ASP A 148 5.54 -4.59 12.14
C ASP A 148 4.81 -4.41 10.80
N VAL A 149 4.74 -5.48 9.98
CA VAL A 149 4.00 -5.47 8.71
C VAL A 149 2.51 -5.29 8.95
N TYR A 150 1.94 -6.05 9.88
CA TYR A 150 0.51 -5.97 10.19
C TYR A 150 0.14 -4.63 10.83
N GLU A 151 1.00 -4.09 11.72
CA GLU A 151 0.79 -2.78 12.34
C GLU A 151 0.92 -1.66 11.30
N GLY A 152 1.89 -1.76 10.39
CA GLY A 152 2.02 -0.84 9.26
C GLY A 152 0.75 -0.77 8.41
N ILE A 153 0.14 -1.93 8.12
CA ILE A 153 -1.11 -2.02 7.36
C ILE A 153 -2.31 -1.53 8.18
N MET A 154 -2.43 -1.95 9.44
CA MET A 154 -3.53 -1.57 10.31
C MET A 154 -3.62 -0.05 10.51
N GLU A 155 -2.49 0.62 10.66
CA GLU A 155 -2.38 2.00 11.15
C GLU A 155 -2.08 3.02 10.05
N HIS A 156 -2.01 2.62 8.77
CA HIS A 156 -1.58 3.53 7.69
C HIS A 156 -2.52 4.73 7.47
N HIS A 157 -3.71 4.73 8.04
CA HIS A 157 -4.62 5.87 8.04
C HIS A 157 -4.66 6.62 9.38
N GLU A 158 -3.82 6.24 10.34
CA GLU A 158 -3.65 7.06 11.54
C GLU A 158 -3.03 8.42 11.20
N CYS A 159 -3.43 9.44 11.95
CA CYS A 159 -2.91 10.79 11.82
C CYS A 159 -2.13 11.18 13.06
N TYR A 160 -1.03 11.90 12.88
CA TYR A 160 -0.15 12.30 13.97
C TYR A 160 -0.86 13.09 15.08
N ASN A 161 -1.94 13.81 14.74
CA ASN A 161 -2.80 14.55 15.66
C ASN A 161 -3.88 13.69 16.34
N GLY A 162 -4.02 12.40 15.98
CA GLY A 162 -5.00 11.47 16.53
C GLY A 162 -6.38 11.54 15.88
N GLU A 163 -6.55 12.29 14.78
CA GLU A 163 -7.81 12.33 14.01
C GLU A 163 -7.88 11.25 12.93
N GLY A 164 -6.94 10.28 12.97
CA GLY A 164 -6.89 9.15 12.07
C GLY A 164 -7.81 8.00 12.47
N TYR A 165 -7.67 6.89 11.80
CA TYR A 165 -8.41 5.66 12.05
C TYR A 165 -7.52 4.45 11.74
N PRO A 166 -7.83 3.25 12.23
CA PRO A 166 -9.02 2.84 13.00
C PRO A 166 -8.91 3.03 14.51
N LEU A 167 -7.73 3.29 15.07
CA LEU A 167 -7.48 3.25 16.52
C LEU A 167 -7.41 4.64 17.16
N GLY A 168 -7.25 5.72 16.38
CA GLY A 168 -7.09 7.08 16.86
C GLY A 168 -5.78 7.32 17.62
N LYS A 169 -4.71 6.58 17.26
CA LYS A 169 -3.38 6.72 17.83
C LYS A 169 -2.76 8.08 17.52
N LYS A 170 -1.85 8.54 18.39
CA LYS A 170 -1.21 9.87 18.29
C LYS A 170 0.31 9.77 18.27
N GLY A 171 0.93 10.61 17.47
CA GLY A 171 2.37 10.83 17.52
C GLY A 171 3.18 9.55 17.44
N GLY A 172 3.98 9.31 18.48
CA GLY A 172 4.86 8.14 18.59
C GLY A 172 4.16 6.82 18.89
N GLU A 173 2.86 6.82 19.22
CA GLU A 173 2.07 5.59 19.38
C GLU A 173 1.81 4.90 18.04
N ILE A 174 1.84 5.68 16.94
CA ILE A 174 1.66 5.16 15.59
C ILE A 174 2.94 4.45 15.16
N HIS A 175 2.81 3.22 14.69
CA HIS A 175 3.96 2.43 14.23
C HIS A 175 4.75 3.17 13.13
N LEU A 176 6.08 3.04 13.13
CA LEU A 176 6.94 3.78 12.19
C LEU A 176 6.58 3.48 10.73
N PHE A 177 6.32 2.21 10.40
CA PHE A 177 5.92 1.83 9.03
C PHE A 177 4.63 2.53 8.61
N ALA A 178 3.64 2.58 9.48
CA ALA A 178 2.39 3.26 9.21
C ALA A 178 2.58 4.76 8.93
N ARG A 179 3.45 5.43 9.71
CA ARG A 179 3.79 6.85 9.49
C ARG A 179 4.46 7.08 8.13
N ILE A 180 5.37 6.19 7.74
CA ILE A 180 6.04 6.26 6.44
C ILE A 180 5.03 6.01 5.31
N ILE A 181 4.24 4.93 5.40
CA ILE A 181 3.21 4.58 4.42
C ILE A 181 2.20 5.72 4.27
N ARG A 182 1.77 6.32 5.38
CA ARG A 182 0.83 7.45 5.36
C ARG A 182 1.33 8.64 4.55
N ILE A 183 2.62 8.98 4.68
CA ILE A 183 3.22 10.08 3.92
C ILE A 183 3.29 9.73 2.44
N ALA A 184 3.72 8.50 2.11
CA ALA A 184 3.83 8.01 0.74
C ALA A 184 2.46 7.96 0.05
N ASP A 185 1.43 7.42 0.73
CA ASP A 185 0.04 7.36 0.28
C ASP A 185 -0.52 8.76 -0.01
N CYS A 186 -0.40 9.67 0.96
CA CYS A 186 -0.86 11.05 0.78
C CYS A 186 -0.15 11.78 -0.37
N TYR A 187 1.13 11.53 -0.56
CA TYR A 187 1.89 12.12 -1.67
C TYR A 187 1.40 11.56 -3.00
N ASP A 188 1.35 10.22 -3.14
CA ASP A 188 0.92 9.59 -4.39
C ASP A 188 -0.51 9.99 -4.76
N ALA A 189 -1.44 9.98 -3.80
CA ALA A 189 -2.82 10.41 -4.04
C ALA A 189 -2.96 11.86 -4.55
N LYS A 190 -2.00 12.75 -4.23
CA LYS A 190 -2.00 14.15 -4.69
C LYS A 190 -1.34 14.33 -6.05
N VAL A 191 -0.29 13.56 -6.36
CA VAL A 191 0.48 13.73 -7.61
C VAL A 191 -0.04 12.84 -8.74
N SER A 192 -0.61 11.68 -8.40
CA SER A 192 -1.26 10.76 -9.34
C SER A 192 -2.70 11.21 -9.59
N ALA A 193 -2.89 12.46 -10.09
CA ALA A 193 -4.22 13.00 -10.36
C ALA A 193 -4.97 12.09 -11.35
N PHE A 194 -5.89 11.30 -10.84
CA PHE A 194 -6.74 10.44 -11.65
C PHE A 194 -7.69 11.30 -12.51
N PRO A 195 -7.87 11.00 -13.80
CA PRO A 195 -8.71 11.80 -14.70
C PRO A 195 -10.17 11.98 -14.24
N ALA A 196 -10.69 11.08 -13.40
CA ALA A 196 -12.05 11.18 -12.86
C ALA A 196 -12.27 12.35 -11.89
N GLN A 197 -11.21 12.91 -11.29
CA GLN A 197 -11.34 14.15 -10.49
C GLN A 197 -11.42 15.43 -11.34
N LYS A 198 -11.11 15.36 -12.64
CA LYS A 198 -11.26 16.48 -13.56
C LYS A 198 -12.67 16.63 -14.14
N SER A 199 -13.54 15.65 -13.98
CA SER A 199 -14.91 15.71 -14.49
C SER A 199 -15.92 16.38 -13.53
N LEU A 200 -15.48 16.94 -12.42
CA LEU A 200 -16.32 17.63 -11.42
C LEU A 200 -15.99 19.12 -11.29
N SER A 201 -15.61 19.76 -12.39
CA SER A 201 -15.72 21.23 -12.48
C SER A 201 -16.80 21.58 -13.49
N PRO A 202 -17.82 22.36 -13.10
CA PRO A 202 -18.84 22.85 -13.99
C PRO A 202 -18.26 23.78 -15.05
#